data_f686561fbef2da3627a2aea05ac95686
#
_entry.id   f686561fbef2da3627a2aea05ac95686
#
_cell.length_a   1.000
_cell.length_b   1.000
_cell.length_c   1.000
_cell.angle_alpha   90.00
_cell.angle_beta   90.00
_cell.angle_gamma   90.00
#
_symmetry.space_group_name_H-M   'P 1'
#
loop_
_entity.id
_entity.type
_entity.pdbx_description
1 polymer ?
#
loop_
_entity_poly.entity_id
_entity_poly.type
_entity_poly.pdbx_seq_one_letter_code
_entity_poly.pdbx_strand_id
1 'polypeptide(L)'
;MKRELLARIEREVLGWPGVSKVEYEGGTSGSGFLVPTATAYRLGRRRLGHVHHDEGGRADFSFPKETREGLIRSGRAIPHPAFPESKTDVSHELQSAEDAREVIELFRASYRRAVAREARHAARTGEETA
;
A
#
# COMPACT_ATOMS: atom_id res chain seq x y z
N MET A 1 9.45 18.65 4.01
CA MET A 1 8.40 18.35 3.05
C MET A 1 8.03 16.86 3.00
N LYS A 2 8.99 15.98 2.83
CA LYS A 2 8.73 14.54 2.81
C LYS A 2 8.07 14.02 4.10
N ARG A 3 8.55 14.47 5.25
CA ARG A 3 7.98 14.10 6.53
C ARG A 3 6.51 14.52 6.64
N GLU A 4 6.17 15.67 6.09
CA GLU A 4 4.81 16.17 6.07
C GLU A 4 3.90 15.32 5.17
N LEU A 5 4.44 14.87 4.03
CA LEU A 5 3.71 14.00 3.12
C LEU A 5 3.42 12.64 3.76
N LEU A 6 4.41 12.08 4.44
CA LEU A 6 4.27 10.80 5.16
C LEU A 6 3.24 10.94 6.29
N ALA A 7 3.31 12.03 7.05
CA ALA A 7 2.37 12.29 8.14
C ALA A 7 0.94 12.45 7.62
N ARG A 8 0.76 13.10 6.48
CA ARG A 8 -0.55 13.28 5.85
C ARG A 8 -1.16 11.95 5.44
N ILE A 9 -0.36 11.09 4.81
CA ILE A 9 -0.81 9.75 4.40
C ILE A 9 -1.21 8.96 5.65
N GLU A 10 -0.36 8.93 6.66
CA GLU A 10 -0.62 8.18 7.88
C GLU A 10 -1.90 8.64 8.58
N ARG A 11 -2.08 9.95 8.72
CA ARG A 11 -3.26 10.52 9.36
C ARG A 11 -4.54 10.10 8.66
N GLU A 12 -4.54 10.12 7.33
CA GLU A 12 -5.71 9.72 6.54
C GLU A 12 -5.96 8.22 6.65
N VAL A 13 -4.94 7.42 6.37
CA VAL A 13 -5.08 5.95 6.27
C VAL A 13 -5.39 5.32 7.62
N LEU A 14 -4.74 5.76 8.69
CA LEU A 14 -5.03 5.25 10.04
C LEU A 14 -6.39 5.70 10.57
N GLY A 15 -6.98 6.71 9.94
CA GLY A 15 -8.33 7.13 10.28
C GLY A 15 -9.43 6.20 9.76
N TRP A 16 -9.12 5.31 8.83
CA TRP A 16 -10.11 4.37 8.32
C TRP A 16 -10.33 3.21 9.29
N PRO A 17 -11.58 2.78 9.50
CA PRO A 17 -11.86 1.71 10.47
C PRO A 17 -11.08 0.44 10.26
N GLY A 18 -10.46 -0.05 11.32
CA GLY A 18 -9.75 -1.32 11.34
C GLY A 18 -8.32 -1.28 10.81
N VAL A 19 -7.84 -0.13 10.35
CA VAL A 19 -6.48 -0.02 9.80
C VAL A 19 -5.46 0.09 10.93
N SER A 20 -4.37 -0.66 10.81
CA SER A 20 -3.22 -0.59 11.70
C SER A 20 -1.94 -0.46 10.86
N LYS A 21 -0.83 -0.12 11.51
CA LYS A 21 0.45 0.00 10.83
C LYS A 21 1.50 -0.92 11.43
N VAL A 22 2.46 -1.31 10.60
CA VAL A 22 3.67 -2.00 11.02
C VAL A 22 4.85 -1.21 10.46
N GLU A 23 5.75 -0.80 11.34
CA GLU A 23 6.94 -0.07 10.91
C GLU A 23 8.12 -1.01 10.80
N TYR A 24 8.82 -0.91 9.68
CA TYR A 24 10.06 -1.64 9.44
C TYR A 24 11.21 -0.67 9.62
N GLU A 25 12.10 -0.98 10.55
CA GLU A 25 13.28 -0.15 10.79
C GLU A 25 14.38 -0.52 9.81
N GLY A 26 15.18 0.46 9.43
CA GLY A 26 16.34 0.24 8.59
C GLY A 26 17.36 -0.65 9.27
N GLY A 27 18.06 -1.45 8.50
CA GLY A 27 19.07 -2.36 9.00
C GLY A 27 19.78 -3.04 7.84
N THR A 28 20.53 -4.09 8.13
CA THR A 28 21.16 -4.92 7.10
C THR A 28 20.47 -6.27 7.04
N SER A 29 20.19 -6.72 5.82
CA SER A 29 19.68 -8.08 5.60
C SER A 29 20.79 -9.09 5.87
N GLY A 30 20.46 -10.40 5.92
CA GLY A 30 21.43 -11.46 6.09
C GLY A 30 22.48 -11.51 4.99
N SER A 31 22.22 -10.90 3.84
CA SER A 31 23.17 -10.78 2.73
C SER A 31 24.00 -9.51 2.78
N GLY A 32 23.86 -8.68 3.82
CA GLY A 32 24.61 -7.45 4.00
C GLY A 32 24.03 -6.22 3.32
N PHE A 33 22.88 -6.34 2.65
CA PHE A 33 22.24 -5.19 2.01
C PHE A 33 21.44 -4.37 3.03
N LEU A 34 21.45 -3.05 2.85
CA LEU A 34 20.63 -2.15 3.64
C LEU A 34 19.15 -2.40 3.34
N VAL A 35 18.36 -2.56 4.40
CA VAL A 35 16.91 -2.67 4.31
C VAL A 35 16.34 -1.27 4.53
N PRO A 36 15.64 -0.69 3.55
CA PRO A 36 15.06 0.64 3.73
C PRO A 36 13.98 0.65 4.80
N THR A 37 13.86 1.78 5.52
CA THR A 37 12.75 2.00 6.45
C THR A 37 11.46 2.14 5.66
N ALA A 38 10.39 1.54 6.17
CA ALA A 38 9.08 1.60 5.53
C ALA A 38 7.97 1.42 6.55
N THR A 39 6.78 1.92 6.23
CA THR A 39 5.57 1.70 7.02
C THR A 39 4.57 0.96 6.14
N ALA A 40 4.11 -0.20 6.62
CA ALA A 40 3.04 -0.94 5.97
C ALA A 40 1.73 -0.68 6.71
N TYR A 41 0.65 -0.52 5.96
CA TYR A 41 -0.70 -0.36 6.51
C TYR A 41 -1.50 -1.62 6.20
N ARG A 42 -2.31 -2.06 7.17
CA ARG A 42 -3.05 -3.32 7.10
C ARG A 42 -4.50 -3.15 7.56
N LEU A 43 -5.37 -3.95 6.97
CA LEU A 43 -6.71 -4.19 7.50
C LEU A 43 -6.72 -5.63 8.00
N GLY A 44 -6.66 -5.81 9.33
CA GLY A 44 -6.45 -7.13 9.90
C GLY A 44 -5.11 -7.69 9.44
N ARG A 45 -5.12 -8.85 8.80
CA ARG A 45 -3.91 -9.49 8.26
C ARG A 45 -3.60 -9.07 6.83
N ARG A 46 -4.50 -8.32 6.18
CA ARG A 46 -4.34 -7.94 4.78
C ARG A 46 -3.51 -6.70 4.66
N ARG A 47 -2.41 -6.80 3.92
CA ARG A 47 -1.59 -5.63 3.61
C ARG A 47 -2.31 -4.77 2.58
N LEU A 48 -2.44 -3.48 2.89
CA LEU A 48 -3.03 -2.50 1.96
C LEU A 48 -1.96 -1.91 1.03
N GLY A 49 -0.77 -1.74 1.54
CA GLY A 49 0.37 -1.17 0.84
C GLY A 49 1.41 -0.72 1.83
N HIS A 50 2.55 -0.23 1.34
CA HIS A 50 3.58 0.30 2.22
C HIS A 50 4.24 1.53 1.58
N VAL A 51 4.80 2.38 2.46
CA VAL A 51 5.43 3.63 2.07
C VAL A 51 6.88 3.59 2.52
N HIS A 52 7.80 3.86 1.61
CA HIS A 52 9.23 3.94 1.92
C HIS A 52 9.56 5.33 2.45
N HIS A 53 10.46 5.38 3.45
CA HIS A 53 10.86 6.63 4.11
C HIS A 53 12.16 7.21 3.56
N ASP A 54 12.79 6.55 2.61
CA ASP A 54 14.05 7.01 2.03
C ASP A 54 13.84 8.23 1.13
N GLU A 55 14.95 8.85 0.69
CA GLU A 55 14.91 10.07 -0.11
C GLU A 55 14.18 9.91 -1.43
N GLY A 56 14.23 8.70 -2.00
CA GLY A 56 13.54 8.41 -3.25
C GLY A 56 12.03 8.48 -3.17
N GLY A 57 11.47 8.36 -1.95
CA GLY A 57 10.03 8.46 -1.70
C GLY A 57 9.15 7.66 -2.63
N ARG A 58 8.59 6.57 -2.14
CA ARG A 58 7.78 5.68 -2.99
C ARG A 58 6.77 4.94 -2.14
N ALA A 59 5.60 4.72 -2.70
CA ALA A 59 4.60 3.82 -2.12
C ALA A 59 4.42 2.63 -3.05
N ASP A 60 4.26 1.44 -2.47
CA ASP A 60 4.11 0.19 -3.21
C ASP A 60 2.80 -0.48 -2.84
N PHE A 61 2.15 -1.05 -3.85
CA PHE A 61 0.85 -1.71 -3.70
C PHE A 61 0.83 -2.99 -4.52
N SER A 62 -0.15 -3.85 -4.19
CA SER A 62 -0.44 -5.04 -4.98
C SER A 62 -1.93 -5.03 -5.30
N PHE A 63 -2.27 -5.18 -6.57
CA PHE A 63 -3.65 -5.19 -7.06
C PHE A 63 -3.84 -6.39 -7.99
N PRO A 64 -5.09 -6.81 -8.24
CA PRO A 64 -5.34 -7.81 -9.28
C PRO A 64 -4.79 -7.34 -10.62
N LYS A 65 -4.41 -8.30 -11.47
CA LYS A 65 -3.78 -8.03 -12.76
C LYS A 65 -4.51 -6.95 -13.57
N GLU A 66 -5.81 -7.06 -13.71
CA GLU A 66 -6.59 -6.11 -14.53
C GLU A 66 -6.59 -4.69 -13.92
N THR A 67 -6.69 -4.59 -12.60
CA THR A 67 -6.62 -3.32 -11.90
C THR A 67 -5.25 -2.70 -12.11
N ARG A 68 -4.19 -3.49 -11.95
CA ARG A 68 -2.81 -3.05 -12.18
C ARG A 68 -2.64 -2.49 -13.59
N GLU A 69 -3.09 -3.23 -14.59
CA GLU A 69 -2.98 -2.81 -15.98
C GLU A 69 -3.69 -1.49 -16.24
N GLY A 70 -4.88 -1.30 -15.66
CA GLY A 70 -5.64 -0.07 -15.78
C GLY A 70 -4.94 1.12 -15.12
N LEU A 71 -4.35 0.91 -13.94
CA LEU A 71 -3.62 1.97 -13.23
C LEU A 71 -2.40 2.42 -14.01
N ILE A 72 -1.64 1.49 -14.56
CA ILE A 72 -0.45 1.80 -15.35
C ILE A 72 -0.84 2.51 -16.66
N ARG A 73 -1.84 1.99 -17.35
CA ARG A 73 -2.30 2.56 -18.61
C ARG A 73 -2.81 3.99 -18.46
N SER A 74 -3.49 4.27 -17.35
CA SER A 74 -4.02 5.61 -17.07
C SER A 74 -3.00 6.57 -16.47
N GLY A 75 -1.77 6.10 -16.23
CA GLY A 75 -0.72 6.92 -15.65
C GLY A 75 -0.83 7.13 -14.14
N ARG A 76 -1.71 6.40 -13.47
CA ARG A 76 -1.92 6.53 -12.02
C ARG A 76 -0.92 5.75 -11.20
N ALA A 77 -0.20 4.83 -11.81
CA ALA A 77 0.86 4.06 -11.15
C ALA A 77 1.89 3.63 -12.17
N ILE A 78 3.06 3.21 -11.67
CA ILE A 78 4.14 2.68 -12.50
C ILE A 78 4.43 1.25 -12.07
N PRO A 79 5.07 0.44 -12.93
CA PRO A 79 5.52 -0.89 -12.53
C PRO A 79 6.49 -0.79 -11.35
N HIS A 80 6.46 -1.77 -10.45
CA HIS A 80 7.35 -1.78 -9.30
C HIS A 80 8.80 -1.83 -9.77
N PRO A 81 9.66 -0.89 -9.37
CA PRO A 81 11.04 -0.82 -9.90
C PRO A 81 11.88 -2.07 -9.66
N ALA A 82 11.67 -2.77 -8.55
CA ALA A 82 12.40 -4.00 -8.24
C ALA A 82 11.77 -5.23 -8.91
N PHE A 83 10.49 -5.17 -9.26
CA PHE A 83 9.75 -6.28 -9.85
C PHE A 83 8.92 -5.79 -11.04
N PRO A 84 9.57 -5.25 -12.10
CA PRO A 84 8.84 -4.64 -13.20
C PRO A 84 7.99 -5.64 -14.00
N GLU A 85 8.31 -6.92 -13.91
CA GLU A 85 7.57 -7.98 -14.60
C GLU A 85 6.41 -8.54 -13.77
N SER A 86 6.28 -8.11 -12.51
CA SER A 86 5.15 -8.53 -11.68
C SER A 86 3.83 -8.16 -12.34
N LYS A 87 2.85 -9.04 -12.21
CA LYS A 87 1.50 -8.82 -12.76
C LYS A 87 0.58 -8.15 -11.75
N THR A 88 1.02 -7.98 -10.51
CA THR A 88 0.20 -7.42 -9.43
C THR A 88 0.82 -6.20 -8.78
N ASP A 89 2.15 -6.09 -8.74
CA ASP A 89 2.83 -5.02 -8.03
C ASP A 89 2.88 -3.73 -8.83
N VAL A 90 2.59 -2.62 -8.16
CA VAL A 90 2.70 -1.27 -8.72
C VAL A 90 3.33 -0.35 -7.68
N SER A 91 3.86 0.76 -8.16
CA SER A 91 4.43 1.80 -7.32
C SER A 91 3.92 3.16 -7.74
N HIS A 92 4.05 4.13 -6.84
CA HIS A 92 3.80 5.54 -7.12
C HIS A 92 4.86 6.36 -6.43
N GLU A 93 5.37 7.36 -7.11
CA GLU A 93 6.33 8.30 -6.52
C GLU A 93 5.66 9.09 -5.39
N LEU A 94 6.47 9.53 -4.44
CA LEU A 94 6.00 10.34 -3.32
C LEU A 94 6.95 11.53 -3.16
N GLN A 95 6.81 12.52 -4.03
CA GLN A 95 7.69 13.68 -4.10
C GLN A 95 6.94 15.01 -3.86
N SER A 96 5.62 15.00 -3.96
CA SER A 96 4.82 16.22 -3.90
C SER A 96 3.50 15.98 -3.16
N ALA A 97 2.79 17.07 -2.85
CA ALA A 97 1.47 16.97 -2.25
C ALA A 97 0.48 16.27 -3.18
N GLU A 98 0.63 16.46 -4.49
CA GLU A 98 -0.19 15.77 -5.47
C GLU A 98 0.06 14.27 -5.44
N ASP A 99 1.33 13.86 -5.35
CA ASP A 99 1.69 12.45 -5.19
C ASP A 99 1.05 11.86 -3.93
N ALA A 100 1.09 12.59 -2.82
CA ALA A 100 0.49 12.13 -1.57
C ALA A 100 -1.01 11.89 -1.73
N ARG A 101 -1.71 12.76 -2.44
CA ARG A 101 -3.15 12.56 -2.72
C ARG A 101 -3.40 11.31 -3.54
N GLU A 102 -2.59 11.09 -4.57
CA GLU A 102 -2.71 9.88 -5.40
C GLU A 102 -2.39 8.62 -4.62
N VAL A 103 -1.36 8.66 -3.77
CA VAL A 103 -1.00 7.54 -2.90
C VAL A 103 -2.17 7.22 -1.95
N ILE A 104 -2.79 8.25 -1.37
CA ILE A 104 -3.97 8.05 -0.51
C ILE A 104 -5.11 7.39 -1.30
N GLU A 105 -5.34 7.79 -2.53
CA GLU A 105 -6.38 7.18 -3.36
C GLU A 105 -6.07 5.72 -3.71
N LEU A 106 -4.80 5.38 -3.90
CA LEU A 106 -4.41 3.98 -4.10
C LEU A 106 -4.61 3.16 -2.82
N PHE A 107 -4.29 3.72 -1.67
CA PHE A 107 -4.61 3.08 -0.38
C PHE A 107 -6.12 2.90 -0.22
N ARG A 108 -6.91 3.88 -0.60
CA ARG A 108 -8.37 3.81 -0.52
C ARG A 108 -8.93 2.69 -1.39
N ALA A 109 -8.41 2.56 -2.61
CA ALA A 109 -8.81 1.46 -3.51
C ALA A 109 -8.47 0.10 -2.90
N SER A 110 -7.28 -0.02 -2.34
CA SER A 110 -6.82 -1.24 -1.66
C SER A 110 -7.68 -1.55 -0.44
N TYR A 111 -8.00 -0.53 0.36
CA TYR A 111 -8.86 -0.64 1.54
C TYR A 111 -10.26 -1.12 1.19
N ARG A 112 -10.88 -0.50 0.19
CA ARG A 112 -12.23 -0.90 -0.25
C ARG A 112 -12.27 -2.35 -0.71
N ARG A 113 -11.23 -2.77 -1.40
CA ARG A 113 -11.10 -4.14 -1.86
C ARG A 113 -10.94 -5.11 -0.67
N ALA A 114 -10.14 -4.74 0.31
CA ALA A 114 -9.93 -5.53 1.52
C ALA A 114 -11.23 -5.64 2.34
N VAL A 115 -11.97 -4.54 2.51
CA VAL A 115 -13.25 -4.53 3.20
C VAL A 115 -14.25 -5.45 2.49
N ALA A 116 -14.31 -5.39 1.17
CA ALA A 116 -15.20 -6.26 0.40
C ALA A 116 -14.86 -7.74 0.58
N ARG A 117 -13.58 -8.07 0.62
CA ARG A 117 -13.13 -9.46 0.85
C ARG A 117 -13.45 -9.93 2.27
N GLU A 118 -13.26 -9.07 3.27
CA GLU A 118 -13.59 -9.37 4.66
C GLU A 118 -15.11 -9.62 4.80
N ALA A 119 -15.94 -8.80 4.17
CA ALA A 119 -17.39 -8.95 4.19
C ALA A 119 -17.82 -10.29 3.57
N ARG A 120 -17.21 -10.67 2.45
CA ARG A 120 -17.50 -11.95 1.79
C ARG A 120 -17.08 -13.14 2.68
N HIS A 121 -15.92 -13.02 3.33
CA HIS A 121 -15.44 -14.07 4.24
C HIS A 121 -16.36 -14.20 5.44
N ALA A 122 -16.76 -13.10 6.06
CA ALA A 122 -17.66 -13.09 7.20
C ALA A 122 -19.03 -13.69 6.85
N ALA A 123 -19.56 -13.37 5.66
CA ALA A 123 -20.82 -13.94 5.19
C ALA A 123 -20.74 -15.46 5.04
N ARG A 124 -19.64 -15.97 4.49
CA ARG A 124 -19.44 -17.42 4.34
C ARG A 124 -19.33 -18.12 5.68
N THR A 125 -18.56 -17.58 6.62
CA THR A 125 -18.41 -18.17 7.95
C THR A 125 -19.69 -18.03 8.77
N GLY A 126 -20.45 -16.94 8.60
CA GLY A 126 -21.74 -16.75 9.23
C GLY A 126 -22.78 -17.77 8.75
N GLU A 127 -22.78 -18.08 7.46
CA GLU A 127 -23.66 -19.10 6.90
C GLU A 127 -23.33 -20.49 7.44
N GLU A 128 -22.08 -20.81 7.66
CA GLU A 128 -21.61 -22.07 8.20
C GLU A 128 -21.98 -22.24 9.67
N THR A 129 -22.08 -21.15 10.42
CA THR A 129 -22.38 -21.19 11.84
C THR A 129 -23.86 -20.99 12.16
N ALA A 130 -24.62 -20.62 11.17
CA ALA A 130 -26.07 -20.48 11.32
C ALA A 130 -26.76 -21.80 11.08
#